data_2593e3bff0bd98f3851534d465130381
#
_entry.id   2593e3bff0bd98f3851534d465130381
#
_cell.length_a   1.000
_cell.length_b   1.000
_cell.length_c   1.000
_cell.angle_alpha   90.00
_cell.angle_beta   90.00
_cell.angle_gamma   90.00
#
_symmetry.space_group_name_H-M   'P 1'
#
loop_
_entity.id
_entity.type
_entity.pdbx_description
1 polymer ?
#
loop_
_entity_poly.entity_id
_entity_poly.type
_entity_poly.pdbx_seq_one_letter_code
_entity_poly.pdbx_strand_id
1 'polypeptide(L)'
;MAEAYGSFSEVYDTFMDNVPYREWAGYIEEKLRQQGIEEGLVLDLGCGTGSMTEELADAGYDMIGVDSSPEMLEQAFEKKETSGHDILYLLQDMREFELYGTVRAVVSCCDSLNYILEPEELLRVFRLVNNYLDPGGMFLFDFSTEEKYRQIGEDTIADSREEGSFIWDNFYDPEEKINQYDLTFFLREDSGLYRKYEETHMQRAYSAEEIKTLLQEAGMEFLQAFDSYSEEPPGTESQRIVILAREQGKSKKME
;
A
#
# COMPACT_ATOMS: atom_id res chain seq x y z
N MET A 1 20.68 3.57 0.78
CA MET A 1 19.49 3.71 1.62
C MET A 1 19.45 2.45 2.47
N ALA A 2 19.23 2.55 3.78
CA ALA A 2 18.95 1.36 4.58
C ALA A 2 17.67 0.73 4.01
N GLU A 3 17.66 -0.57 3.84
CA GLU A 3 16.46 -1.29 3.39
C GLU A 3 15.38 -1.12 4.46
N ALA A 4 14.27 -0.48 4.11
CA ALA A 4 13.09 -0.42 4.93
C ALA A 4 12.47 -1.83 5.01
N TYR A 5 11.90 -2.20 6.16
CA TYR A 5 11.23 -3.48 6.39
C TYR A 5 12.13 -4.73 6.45
N GLY A 6 13.41 -4.62 6.81
CA GLY A 6 14.27 -5.79 7.03
C GLY A 6 13.77 -6.65 8.20
N SER A 7 14.23 -6.34 9.39
CA SER A 7 13.89 -7.11 10.60
C SER A 7 12.47 -6.86 11.14
N PHE A 8 11.81 -5.79 10.70
CA PHE A 8 10.44 -5.46 11.11
C PHE A 8 9.41 -6.41 10.48
N SER A 9 9.70 -6.99 9.32
CA SER A 9 8.79 -7.92 8.64
C SER A 9 8.34 -9.09 9.53
N GLU A 10 9.23 -9.63 10.37
CA GLU A 10 8.94 -10.75 11.27
C GLU A 10 7.84 -10.44 12.31
N VAL A 11 7.68 -9.18 12.67
CA VAL A 11 6.72 -8.72 13.68
C VAL A 11 5.73 -7.70 13.13
N TYR A 12 5.84 -7.37 11.85
CA TYR A 12 4.98 -6.38 11.20
C TYR A 12 3.51 -6.65 11.48
N ASP A 13 3.04 -7.86 11.20
CA ASP A 13 1.64 -8.22 11.40
C ASP A 13 1.22 -8.17 12.87
N THR A 14 2.13 -8.46 13.81
CA THR A 14 1.87 -8.37 15.25
C THR A 14 1.64 -6.94 15.69
N PHE A 15 2.46 -5.99 15.20
CA PHE A 15 2.32 -4.57 15.56
C PHE A 15 1.32 -3.81 14.69
N MET A 16 0.93 -4.37 13.53
CA MET A 16 -0.10 -3.84 12.61
C MET A 16 -1.45 -4.55 12.74
N ASP A 17 -1.70 -5.26 13.86
CA ASP A 17 -2.96 -5.98 14.13
C ASP A 17 -4.19 -5.06 14.27
N ASN A 18 -3.96 -3.76 14.41
CA ASN A 18 -4.99 -2.72 14.38
C ASN A 18 -5.46 -2.33 12.98
N VAL A 19 -4.79 -2.80 11.90
CA VAL A 19 -5.25 -2.56 10.53
C VAL A 19 -6.38 -3.53 10.18
N PRO A 20 -7.58 -3.03 9.88
CA PRO A 20 -8.73 -3.89 9.62
C PRO A 20 -8.73 -4.39 8.16
N TYR A 21 -7.75 -5.22 7.79
CA TYR A 21 -7.54 -5.70 6.40
C TYR A 21 -8.81 -6.29 5.79
N ARG A 22 -9.53 -7.10 6.55
CA ARG A 22 -10.78 -7.73 6.09
C ARG A 22 -11.88 -6.71 5.76
N GLU A 23 -12.01 -5.67 6.59
CA GLU A 23 -13.00 -4.61 6.36
C GLU A 23 -12.61 -3.77 5.12
N TRP A 24 -11.32 -3.48 4.98
CA TRP A 24 -10.79 -2.74 3.84
C TRP A 24 -10.90 -3.56 2.54
N ALA A 25 -10.61 -4.86 2.58
CA ALA A 25 -10.80 -5.76 1.44
C ALA A 25 -12.27 -5.80 1.00
N GLY A 26 -13.21 -5.91 1.94
CA GLY A 26 -14.64 -5.84 1.63
C GLY A 26 -15.06 -4.51 1.00
N TYR A 27 -14.48 -3.39 1.43
CA TYR A 27 -14.69 -2.08 0.79
C TYR A 27 -14.13 -2.06 -0.63
N ILE A 28 -12.91 -2.56 -0.84
CA ILE A 28 -12.27 -2.63 -2.16
C ILE A 28 -13.10 -3.50 -3.10
N GLU A 29 -13.52 -4.69 -2.66
CA GLU A 29 -14.39 -5.60 -3.41
C GLU A 29 -15.67 -4.90 -3.85
N GLU A 30 -16.35 -4.18 -2.94
CA GLU A 30 -17.57 -3.44 -3.26
C GLU A 30 -17.31 -2.36 -4.32
N LYS A 31 -16.20 -1.60 -4.20
CA LYS A 31 -15.84 -0.58 -5.20
C LYS A 31 -15.54 -1.19 -6.57
N LEU A 32 -14.82 -2.30 -6.62
CA LEU A 32 -14.53 -3.01 -7.87
C LEU A 32 -15.80 -3.59 -8.48
N ARG A 33 -16.69 -4.19 -7.67
CA ARG A 33 -17.99 -4.71 -8.11
C ARG A 33 -18.89 -3.62 -8.72
N GLN A 34 -18.93 -2.44 -8.11
CA GLN A 34 -19.66 -1.27 -8.65
C GLN A 34 -19.14 -0.85 -10.04
N GLN A 35 -17.90 -1.19 -10.38
CA GLN A 35 -17.29 -0.96 -11.69
C GLN A 35 -17.36 -2.18 -12.63
N GLY A 36 -18.08 -3.24 -12.23
CA GLY A 36 -18.28 -4.45 -13.02
C GLY A 36 -17.07 -5.39 -13.00
N ILE A 37 -16.23 -5.31 -11.96
CA ILE A 37 -15.09 -6.22 -11.72
C ILE A 37 -15.45 -7.10 -10.52
N GLU A 38 -15.99 -8.30 -10.79
CA GLU A 38 -16.42 -9.25 -9.78
C GLU A 38 -15.41 -10.42 -9.63
N GLU A 39 -14.51 -10.59 -10.61
CA GLU A 39 -13.51 -11.66 -10.66
C GLU A 39 -12.36 -11.26 -11.60
N GLY A 40 -11.31 -12.05 -11.63
CA GLY A 40 -10.17 -11.94 -12.54
C GLY A 40 -8.92 -11.44 -11.85
N LEU A 41 -7.89 -11.17 -12.65
CA LEU A 41 -6.56 -10.88 -12.15
C LEU A 41 -6.47 -9.47 -11.56
N VAL A 42 -6.02 -9.38 -10.31
CA VAL A 42 -5.79 -8.13 -9.57
C VAL A 42 -4.35 -8.07 -9.08
N LEU A 43 -3.71 -6.92 -9.26
CA LEU A 43 -2.38 -6.63 -8.74
C LEU A 43 -2.49 -5.88 -7.41
N ASP A 44 -1.83 -6.37 -6.38
CA ASP A 44 -1.56 -5.65 -5.13
C ASP A 44 -0.13 -5.08 -5.19
N LEU A 45 -0.02 -3.76 -5.34
CA LEU A 45 1.22 -3.03 -5.59
C LEU A 45 1.76 -2.41 -4.29
N GLY A 46 2.88 -2.92 -3.79
CA GLY A 46 3.37 -2.69 -2.43
C GLY A 46 2.65 -3.60 -1.44
N CYS A 47 2.57 -4.91 -1.75
CA CYS A 47 1.75 -5.88 -1.02
C CYS A 47 2.27 -6.21 0.38
N GLY A 48 3.52 -5.85 0.72
CA GLY A 48 4.14 -6.14 2.01
C GLY A 48 4.08 -7.62 2.36
N THR A 49 3.60 -7.93 3.56
CA THR A 49 3.42 -9.30 4.06
C THR A 49 2.23 -10.05 3.44
N GLY A 50 1.56 -9.47 2.43
CA GLY A 50 0.48 -10.10 1.70
C GLY A 50 -0.87 -10.16 2.41
N SER A 51 -1.07 -9.46 3.54
CA SER A 51 -2.33 -9.52 4.30
C SER A 51 -3.53 -9.06 3.47
N MET A 52 -3.43 -7.94 2.73
CA MET A 52 -4.48 -7.48 1.82
C MET A 52 -4.64 -8.42 0.62
N THR A 53 -3.53 -8.92 0.09
CA THR A 53 -3.52 -9.87 -1.04
C THR A 53 -4.30 -11.14 -0.71
N GLU A 54 -4.11 -11.72 0.49
CA GLU A 54 -4.83 -12.91 0.97
C GLU A 54 -6.34 -12.63 1.14
N GLU A 55 -6.73 -11.51 1.73
CA GLU A 55 -8.14 -11.16 1.89
C GLU A 55 -8.85 -10.95 0.53
N LEU A 56 -8.16 -10.40 -0.47
CA LEU A 56 -8.72 -10.28 -1.82
C LEU A 56 -8.77 -11.63 -2.57
N ALA A 57 -7.82 -12.53 -2.31
CA ALA A 57 -7.88 -13.91 -2.80
C ALA A 57 -9.05 -14.67 -2.18
N ASP A 58 -9.33 -14.50 -0.88
CA ASP A 58 -10.53 -15.03 -0.20
C ASP A 58 -11.83 -14.49 -0.81
N ALA A 59 -11.83 -13.23 -1.31
CA ALA A 59 -12.95 -12.64 -2.02
C ALA A 59 -13.13 -13.20 -3.46
N GLY A 60 -12.20 -14.02 -3.95
CA GLY A 60 -12.30 -14.74 -5.23
C GLY A 60 -11.56 -14.12 -6.39
N TYR A 61 -10.67 -13.16 -6.14
CA TYR A 61 -9.79 -12.61 -7.18
C TYR A 61 -8.53 -13.48 -7.38
N ASP A 62 -8.05 -13.53 -8.63
CA ASP A 62 -6.72 -14.06 -8.93
C ASP A 62 -5.69 -12.99 -8.59
N MET A 63 -4.74 -13.28 -7.70
CA MET A 63 -3.87 -12.25 -7.14
C MET A 63 -2.43 -12.31 -7.62
N ILE A 64 -1.88 -11.12 -7.92
CA ILE A 64 -0.44 -10.89 -8.02
C ILE A 64 -0.08 -9.89 -6.92
N GLY A 65 0.94 -10.21 -6.09
CA GLY A 65 1.54 -9.28 -5.14
C GLY A 65 2.91 -8.82 -5.63
N VAL A 66 3.17 -7.53 -5.59
CA VAL A 66 4.49 -6.94 -5.89
C VAL A 66 4.97 -6.16 -4.68
N ASP A 67 6.18 -6.47 -4.22
CA ASP A 67 6.87 -5.70 -3.20
C ASP A 67 8.38 -5.65 -3.47
N SER A 68 9.07 -4.63 -2.97
CA SER A 68 10.50 -4.45 -3.12
C SER A 68 11.31 -5.06 -1.98
N SER A 69 10.69 -5.44 -0.85
CA SER A 69 11.33 -6.08 0.30
C SER A 69 11.26 -7.60 0.18
N PRO A 70 12.41 -8.29 0.10
CA PRO A 70 12.43 -9.75 0.12
C PRO A 70 11.92 -10.31 1.45
N GLU A 71 12.18 -9.62 2.57
CA GLU A 71 11.75 -10.05 3.90
C GLU A 71 10.22 -9.96 4.06
N MET A 72 9.58 -8.93 3.50
CA MET A 72 8.12 -8.84 3.45
C MET A 72 7.52 -9.97 2.62
N LEU A 73 8.10 -10.25 1.46
CA LEU A 73 7.63 -11.33 0.61
C LEU A 73 7.85 -12.72 1.22
N GLU A 74 8.86 -12.92 2.06
CA GLU A 74 9.03 -14.18 2.81
C GLU A 74 7.80 -14.44 3.68
N GLN A 75 7.30 -13.45 4.43
CA GLN A 75 6.07 -13.55 5.22
C GLN A 75 4.83 -13.77 4.32
N ALA A 76 4.77 -13.11 3.16
CA ALA A 76 3.70 -13.30 2.19
C ALA A 76 3.67 -14.75 1.64
N PHE A 77 4.82 -15.35 1.36
CA PHE A 77 4.92 -16.74 0.95
C PHE A 77 4.48 -17.72 2.05
N GLU A 78 4.82 -17.46 3.31
CA GLU A 78 4.36 -18.29 4.45
C GLU A 78 2.83 -18.25 4.60
N LYS A 79 2.22 -17.08 4.43
CA LYS A 79 0.75 -16.94 4.42
C LYS A 79 0.13 -17.71 3.28
N LYS A 80 0.64 -17.56 2.06
CA LYS A 80 0.20 -18.32 0.88
C LYS A 80 0.27 -19.83 1.08
N GLU A 81 1.37 -20.34 1.67
CA GLU A 81 1.50 -21.78 1.97
C GLU A 81 0.43 -22.25 2.97
N THR A 82 0.08 -21.38 3.92
CA THR A 82 -0.93 -21.69 4.95
C THR A 82 -2.35 -21.62 4.40
N SER A 83 -2.68 -20.59 3.61
CA SER A 83 -4.01 -20.41 3.00
C SER A 83 -4.27 -21.39 1.85
N GLY A 84 -3.20 -21.71 1.10
CA GLY A 84 -3.28 -22.55 -0.11
C GLY A 84 -3.79 -21.81 -1.34
N HIS A 85 -3.89 -20.47 -1.31
CA HIS A 85 -4.23 -19.66 -2.48
C HIS A 85 -3.14 -19.71 -3.54
N ASP A 86 -3.51 -19.62 -4.83
CA ASP A 86 -2.56 -19.56 -5.94
C ASP A 86 -2.18 -18.09 -6.26
N ILE A 87 -1.46 -17.46 -5.34
CA ILE A 87 -1.00 -16.07 -5.46
C ILE A 87 0.40 -16.04 -6.09
N LEU A 88 0.62 -15.13 -7.05
CA LEU A 88 1.94 -14.89 -7.61
C LEU A 88 2.61 -13.69 -6.92
N TYR A 89 3.63 -13.94 -6.10
CA TYR A 89 4.44 -12.87 -5.52
C TYR A 89 5.69 -12.58 -6.36
N LEU A 90 5.98 -11.29 -6.59
CA LEU A 90 7.11 -10.82 -7.40
C LEU A 90 7.93 -9.79 -6.62
N LEU A 91 9.23 -10.05 -6.48
CA LEU A 91 10.19 -9.10 -5.90
C LEU A 91 10.54 -8.03 -6.94
N GLN A 92 9.84 -6.91 -6.91
CA GLN A 92 10.03 -5.80 -7.85
C GLN A 92 9.75 -4.45 -7.18
N ASP A 93 10.43 -3.41 -7.66
CA ASP A 93 10.14 -2.03 -7.28
C ASP A 93 8.92 -1.51 -8.07
N MET A 94 7.96 -0.88 -7.39
CA MET A 94 6.76 -0.33 -8.03
C MET A 94 7.07 0.74 -9.09
N ARG A 95 8.26 1.35 -9.05
CA ARG A 95 8.72 2.34 -10.05
C ARG A 95 9.17 1.72 -11.38
N GLU A 96 9.34 0.39 -11.44
CA GLU A 96 9.85 -0.31 -12.62
C GLU A 96 9.31 -1.74 -12.79
N PHE A 97 8.18 -2.05 -12.14
CA PHE A 97 7.59 -3.38 -12.23
C PHE A 97 7.16 -3.74 -13.65
N GLU A 98 7.23 -5.04 -13.95
CA GLU A 98 6.84 -5.62 -15.23
C GLU A 98 5.90 -6.81 -15.02
N LEU A 99 4.84 -6.87 -15.83
CA LEU A 99 3.92 -8.00 -15.89
C LEU A 99 3.89 -8.58 -17.30
N TYR A 100 3.59 -9.88 -17.42
CA TYR A 100 3.45 -10.55 -18.71
C TYR A 100 2.17 -10.19 -19.46
N GLY A 101 1.20 -9.58 -18.81
CA GLY A 101 -0.08 -9.21 -19.37
C GLY A 101 -0.72 -8.06 -18.61
N THR A 102 -2.00 -7.83 -18.85
CA THR A 102 -2.78 -6.81 -18.17
C THR A 102 -3.64 -7.41 -17.07
N VAL A 103 -4.07 -6.57 -16.13
CA VAL A 103 -4.89 -6.92 -14.96
C VAL A 103 -6.20 -6.12 -14.97
N ARG A 104 -7.25 -6.68 -14.37
CA ARG A 104 -8.56 -6.02 -14.25
C ARG A 104 -8.54 -4.83 -13.32
N ALA A 105 -7.77 -4.97 -12.24
CA ALA A 105 -7.57 -3.89 -11.28
C ALA A 105 -6.16 -3.91 -10.70
N VAL A 106 -5.73 -2.76 -10.22
CA VAL A 106 -4.56 -2.59 -9.35
C VAL A 106 -5.07 -2.00 -8.03
N VAL A 107 -4.58 -2.54 -6.92
CA VAL A 107 -4.77 -1.96 -5.59
C VAL A 107 -3.41 -1.60 -5.00
N SER A 108 -3.36 -0.58 -4.12
CA SER A 108 -2.17 -0.25 -3.35
C SER A 108 -2.61 0.35 -2.02
N CYS A 109 -2.43 -0.39 -0.95
CA CYS A 109 -3.00 -0.09 0.35
C CYS A 109 -1.93 0.24 1.39
N CYS A 110 -2.36 0.70 2.57
CA CYS A 110 -1.48 1.00 3.70
C CYS A 110 -0.39 2.02 3.38
N ASP A 111 -0.78 3.12 2.69
CA ASP A 111 0.10 4.24 2.36
C ASP A 111 1.43 3.85 1.66
N SER A 112 1.44 2.72 0.94
CA SER A 112 2.62 2.24 0.20
C SER A 112 3.14 3.28 -0.79
N LEU A 113 2.25 4.05 -1.43
CA LEU A 113 2.63 5.12 -2.38
C LEU A 113 3.31 6.32 -1.73
N ASN A 114 3.14 6.53 -0.42
CA ASN A 114 3.82 7.62 0.29
C ASN A 114 5.34 7.40 0.40
N TYR A 115 5.82 6.16 0.20
CA TYR A 115 7.25 5.86 0.12
C TYR A 115 7.92 6.37 -1.17
N ILE A 116 7.13 6.78 -2.15
CA ILE A 116 7.64 7.45 -3.35
C ILE A 116 7.79 8.94 -3.02
N LEU A 117 9.02 9.37 -2.80
CA LEU A 117 9.30 10.72 -2.30
C LEU A 117 9.25 11.79 -3.39
N GLU A 118 9.50 11.41 -4.65
CA GLU A 118 9.55 12.34 -5.78
C GLU A 118 8.28 12.24 -6.63
N PRO A 119 7.55 13.36 -6.87
CA PRO A 119 6.32 13.34 -7.68
C PRO A 119 6.52 12.78 -9.10
N GLU A 120 7.69 12.98 -9.70
CA GLU A 120 8.04 12.44 -11.02
C GLU A 120 8.15 10.91 -11.00
N GLU A 121 8.64 10.33 -9.90
CA GLU A 121 8.66 8.87 -9.71
C GLU A 121 7.24 8.33 -9.50
N LEU A 122 6.39 9.02 -8.73
CA LEU A 122 5.00 8.64 -8.57
C LEU A 122 4.23 8.71 -9.90
N LEU A 123 4.49 9.72 -10.72
CA LEU A 123 3.95 9.80 -12.08
C LEU A 123 4.39 8.59 -12.93
N ARG A 124 5.63 8.14 -12.78
CA ARG A 124 6.12 6.93 -13.45
C ARG A 124 5.36 5.68 -12.99
N VAL A 125 5.13 5.53 -11.67
CA VAL A 125 4.30 4.44 -11.13
C VAL A 125 2.90 4.46 -11.76
N PHE A 126 2.23 5.61 -11.78
CA PHE A 126 0.89 5.73 -12.36
C PHE A 126 0.85 5.41 -13.86
N ARG A 127 1.91 5.77 -14.63
CA ARG A 127 2.04 5.38 -16.04
C ARG A 127 2.19 3.87 -16.22
N LEU A 128 2.95 3.21 -15.34
CA LEU A 128 3.09 1.75 -15.35
C LEU A 128 1.76 1.07 -15.00
N VAL A 129 1.07 1.55 -13.96
CA VAL A 129 -0.27 1.07 -13.61
C VAL A 129 -1.22 1.22 -14.80
N ASN A 130 -1.28 2.41 -15.42
CA ASN A 130 -2.10 2.62 -16.62
C ASN A 130 -1.73 1.67 -17.76
N ASN A 131 -0.43 1.39 -17.94
CA ASN A 131 0.05 0.47 -18.99
C ASN A 131 -0.39 -0.99 -18.74
N TYR A 132 -0.43 -1.43 -17.48
CA TYR A 132 -0.77 -2.82 -17.15
C TYR A 132 -2.24 -3.05 -16.81
N LEU A 133 -3.06 -2.02 -16.69
CA LEU A 133 -4.51 -2.18 -16.57
C LEU A 133 -5.14 -2.63 -17.90
N ASP A 134 -6.17 -3.45 -17.83
CA ASP A 134 -7.07 -3.73 -18.96
C ASP A 134 -7.76 -2.45 -19.45
N PRO A 135 -8.27 -2.39 -20.69
CA PRO A 135 -9.08 -1.27 -21.14
C PRO A 135 -10.26 -0.99 -20.22
N GLY A 136 -10.24 0.17 -19.55
CA GLY A 136 -11.22 0.57 -18.52
C GLY A 136 -11.04 -0.12 -17.18
N GLY A 137 -9.87 -0.75 -16.94
CA GLY A 137 -9.50 -1.32 -15.65
C GLY A 137 -9.37 -0.26 -14.55
N MET A 138 -9.39 -0.69 -13.30
CA MET A 138 -9.50 0.19 -12.15
C MET A 138 -8.21 0.23 -11.34
N PHE A 139 -7.89 1.42 -10.81
CA PHE A 139 -6.84 1.61 -9.82
C PHE A 139 -7.46 2.18 -8.55
N LEU A 140 -7.37 1.44 -7.46
CA LEU A 140 -7.80 1.85 -6.15
C LEU A 140 -6.60 1.85 -5.20
N PHE A 141 -6.35 2.98 -4.54
CA PHE A 141 -5.23 3.09 -3.62
C PHE A 141 -5.53 4.09 -2.52
N ASP A 142 -4.81 3.96 -1.42
CA ASP A 142 -4.82 4.95 -0.35
C ASP A 142 -3.49 5.69 -0.24
N PHE A 143 -3.55 6.82 0.43
CA PHE A 143 -2.35 7.56 0.86
C PHE A 143 -2.63 8.35 2.13
N SER A 144 -1.56 8.54 2.91
CA SER A 144 -1.54 9.39 4.08
C SER A 144 -1.39 10.86 3.69
N THR A 145 -2.20 11.71 4.29
CA THR A 145 -2.23 13.15 4.01
C THR A 145 -1.23 13.91 4.87
N GLU A 146 -1.01 15.17 4.54
CA GLU A 146 -0.25 16.11 5.38
C GLU A 146 -0.85 16.24 6.79
N GLU A 147 -2.18 16.20 6.89
CA GLU A 147 -2.87 16.31 8.17
C GLU A 147 -2.54 15.16 9.12
N LYS A 148 -2.40 13.92 8.61
CA LYS A 148 -1.92 12.78 9.41
C LYS A 148 -0.57 13.09 10.06
N TYR A 149 0.39 13.56 9.26
CA TYR A 149 1.75 13.80 9.75
C TYR A 149 1.83 15.00 10.70
N ARG A 150 1.03 16.06 10.47
CA ARG A 150 0.91 17.19 11.40
C ARG A 150 0.31 16.79 12.73
N GLN A 151 -0.68 15.90 12.74
CA GLN A 151 -1.32 15.44 13.97
C GLN A 151 -0.41 14.52 14.79
N ILE A 152 0.41 13.69 14.13
CA ILE A 152 1.43 12.90 14.81
C ILE A 152 2.53 13.84 15.36
N GLY A 153 2.92 14.86 14.58
CA GLY A 153 3.91 15.86 14.99
C GLY A 153 5.28 15.26 15.27
N GLU A 154 5.93 15.74 16.35
CA GLU A 154 7.22 15.25 16.86
C GLU A 154 7.00 14.30 18.07
N ASP A 155 5.96 13.46 18.00
CA ASP A 155 5.62 12.55 19.09
C ASP A 155 6.42 11.25 18.99
N THR A 156 6.65 10.65 20.18
CA THR A 156 7.19 9.31 20.33
C THR A 156 6.05 8.37 20.71
N ILE A 157 5.83 7.35 19.88
CA ILE A 157 4.89 6.27 20.13
C ILE A 157 5.66 5.04 20.58
N ALA A 158 5.21 4.36 21.63
CA ALA A 158 5.82 3.13 22.08
C ALA A 158 4.74 2.11 22.44
N ASP A 159 4.99 0.84 22.08
CA ASP A 159 4.16 -0.28 22.49
C ASP A 159 5.03 -1.44 22.96
N SER A 160 4.49 -2.26 23.86
CA SER A 160 5.20 -3.40 24.44
C SER A 160 4.25 -4.59 24.56
N ARG A 161 4.64 -5.69 23.89
CA ARG A 161 3.90 -6.95 23.84
C ARG A 161 4.79 -8.09 24.31
N GLU A 162 4.27 -9.33 24.31
CA GLU A 162 5.05 -10.51 24.73
C GLU A 162 6.20 -10.81 23.75
N GLU A 163 5.98 -10.58 22.45
CA GLU A 163 6.90 -10.84 21.35
C GLU A 163 7.99 -9.79 21.27
N GLY A 164 7.75 -8.57 21.76
CA GLY A 164 8.70 -7.47 21.67
C GLY A 164 8.13 -6.12 22.05
N SER A 165 8.93 -5.10 21.79
CA SER A 165 8.55 -3.71 22.00
C SER A 165 9.09 -2.85 20.88
N PHE A 166 8.41 -1.74 20.59
CA PHE A 166 8.95 -0.74 19.68
C PHE A 166 8.90 0.66 20.30
N ILE A 167 9.78 1.51 19.80
CA ILE A 167 9.78 2.96 19.97
C ILE A 167 9.77 3.53 18.56
N TRP A 168 8.82 4.41 18.30
CA TRP A 168 8.62 5.08 17.03
C TRP A 168 8.71 6.59 17.27
N ASP A 169 9.80 7.19 16.83
CA ASP A 169 9.99 8.63 16.83
C ASP A 169 9.57 9.19 15.47
N ASN A 170 8.72 10.22 15.48
CA ASN A 170 8.20 10.84 14.26
C ASN A 170 8.73 12.26 14.12
N PHE A 171 9.08 12.63 12.90
CA PHE A 171 9.44 13.97 12.52
C PHE A 171 8.84 14.33 11.17
N TYR A 172 8.09 15.43 11.11
CA TYR A 172 7.51 15.93 9.86
C TYR A 172 8.10 17.26 9.47
N ASP A 173 8.70 17.35 8.27
CA ASP A 173 9.15 18.60 7.63
C ASP A 173 8.05 19.12 6.69
N PRO A 174 7.33 20.20 7.06
CA PRO A 174 6.25 20.75 6.25
C PRO A 174 6.73 21.50 5.01
N GLU A 175 8.00 21.95 4.94
CA GLU A 175 8.55 22.64 3.77
C GLU A 175 8.86 21.64 2.65
N GLU A 176 9.48 20.51 3.01
CA GLU A 176 9.80 19.41 2.08
C GLU A 176 8.62 18.45 1.91
N LYS A 177 7.61 18.52 2.78
CA LYS A 177 6.47 17.59 2.88
C LYS A 177 6.92 16.13 3.15
N ILE A 178 8.02 15.95 3.85
CA ILE A 178 8.58 14.64 4.17
C ILE A 178 8.35 14.33 5.64
N ASN A 179 7.85 13.15 5.90
CA ASN A 179 7.77 12.58 7.23
C ASN A 179 8.81 11.48 7.40
N GLN A 180 9.59 11.53 8.47
CA GLN A 180 10.56 10.54 8.86
C GLN A 180 10.04 9.77 10.07
N TYR A 181 10.13 8.45 10.02
CA TYR A 181 9.90 7.54 11.13
C TYR A 181 11.23 6.88 11.50
N ASP A 182 11.69 7.08 12.72
CA ASP A 182 12.80 6.33 13.28
C ASP A 182 12.24 5.26 14.22
N LEU A 183 12.37 4.01 13.81
CA LEU A 183 11.81 2.86 14.50
C LEU A 183 12.92 2.09 15.21
N THR A 184 12.77 1.87 16.51
CA THR A 184 13.62 0.97 17.29
C THR A 184 12.77 -0.19 17.80
N PHE A 185 13.13 -1.42 17.40
CA PHE A 185 12.48 -2.64 17.85
C PHE A 185 13.37 -3.40 18.82
N PHE A 186 12.74 -4.04 19.79
CA PHE A 186 13.36 -5.01 20.70
C PHE A 186 12.59 -6.31 20.59
N LEU A 187 13.06 -7.26 19.78
CA LEU A 187 12.40 -8.53 19.54
C LEU A 187 12.90 -9.58 20.50
N ARG A 188 11.97 -10.33 21.10
CA ARG A 188 12.27 -11.37 22.07
C ARG A 188 12.73 -12.63 21.36
N GLU A 189 13.90 -13.14 21.71
CA GLU A 189 14.42 -14.41 21.23
C GLU A 189 13.97 -15.58 22.15
N ASP A 190 14.05 -16.81 21.66
CA ASP A 190 13.77 -18.03 22.43
C ASP A 190 14.61 -18.13 23.72
N SER A 191 15.78 -17.53 23.73
CA SER A 191 16.68 -17.42 24.88
C SER A 191 16.11 -16.56 26.02
N GLY A 192 15.05 -15.78 25.77
CA GLY A 192 14.50 -14.76 26.65
C GLY A 192 15.28 -13.43 26.63
N LEU A 193 16.29 -13.31 25.79
CA LEU A 193 16.99 -12.04 25.52
C LEU A 193 16.24 -11.25 24.46
N TYR A 194 16.59 -9.97 24.32
CA TYR A 194 16.02 -9.10 23.29
C TYR A 194 17.11 -8.69 22.32
N ARG A 195 16.78 -8.75 21.02
CA ARG A 195 17.62 -8.21 19.96
C ARG A 195 17.08 -6.87 19.53
N LYS A 196 17.94 -5.87 19.45
CA LYS A 196 17.61 -4.53 18.98
C LYS A 196 17.80 -4.45 17.47
N TYR A 197 16.82 -3.80 16.81
CA TYR A 197 16.87 -3.38 15.40
C TYR A 197 16.51 -1.91 15.29
N GLU A 198 17.00 -1.24 14.28
CA GLU A 198 16.71 0.16 13.99
C GLU A 198 16.45 0.30 12.49
N GLU A 199 15.36 0.97 12.15
CA GLU A 199 14.97 1.28 10.77
C GLU A 199 14.53 2.74 10.68
N THR A 200 14.83 3.36 9.55
CA THR A 200 14.34 4.71 9.22
C THR A 200 13.50 4.64 7.97
N HIS A 201 12.27 5.13 8.05
CA HIS A 201 11.33 5.20 6.95
C HIS A 201 11.06 6.65 6.59
N MET A 202 11.02 6.94 5.30
CA MET A 202 10.70 8.24 4.76
C MET A 202 9.43 8.14 3.94
N GLN A 203 8.48 9.02 4.22
CA GLN A 203 7.21 9.12 3.47
C GLN A 203 6.95 10.56 3.06
N ARG A 204 6.40 10.77 1.86
CA ARG A 204 5.97 12.08 1.39
C ARG A 204 4.48 12.27 1.61
N ALA A 205 4.10 13.44 2.12
CA ALA A 205 2.72 13.88 2.16
C ALA A 205 2.28 14.36 0.76
N TYR A 206 1.24 13.73 0.23
CA TYR A 206 0.59 14.17 -1.00
C TYR A 206 -0.78 14.79 -0.69
N SER A 207 -1.18 15.78 -1.47
CA SER A 207 -2.55 16.28 -1.48
C SER A 207 -3.39 15.57 -2.54
N ALA A 208 -4.71 15.53 -2.35
CA ALA A 208 -5.62 14.94 -3.33
C ALA A 208 -5.53 15.63 -4.71
N GLU A 209 -5.24 16.94 -4.75
CA GLU A 209 -5.08 17.69 -6.01
C GLU A 209 -3.77 17.35 -6.72
N GLU A 210 -2.66 17.15 -5.98
CA GLU A 210 -1.40 16.65 -6.56
C GLU A 210 -1.62 15.27 -7.16
N ILE A 211 -2.22 14.34 -6.42
CA ILE A 211 -2.54 12.97 -6.89
C ILE A 211 -3.42 13.02 -8.15
N LYS A 212 -4.48 13.82 -8.14
CA LYS A 212 -5.38 13.97 -9.29
C LYS A 212 -4.65 14.49 -10.53
N THR A 213 -3.76 15.46 -10.35
CA THR A 213 -2.95 15.99 -11.45
C THR A 213 -2.03 14.91 -12.02
N LEU A 214 -1.32 14.17 -11.17
CA LEU A 214 -0.43 13.08 -11.59
C LEU A 214 -1.18 11.96 -12.32
N LEU A 215 -2.38 11.58 -11.85
CA LEU A 215 -3.23 10.60 -12.52
C LEU A 215 -3.60 11.06 -13.94
N GLN A 216 -4.01 12.32 -14.10
CA GLN A 216 -4.35 12.89 -15.40
C GLN A 216 -3.15 12.92 -16.35
N GLU A 217 -1.97 13.30 -15.85
CA GLU A 217 -0.71 13.28 -16.61
C GLU A 217 -0.25 11.86 -16.99
N ALA A 218 -0.63 10.86 -16.18
CA ALA A 218 -0.43 9.45 -16.49
C ALA A 218 -1.44 8.90 -17.50
N GLY A 219 -2.43 9.68 -17.91
CA GLY A 219 -3.50 9.26 -18.84
C GLY A 219 -4.59 8.45 -18.16
N MET A 220 -4.83 8.66 -16.87
CA MET A 220 -5.89 8.01 -16.11
C MET A 220 -7.03 8.98 -15.80
N GLU A 221 -8.23 8.44 -15.68
CA GLU A 221 -9.41 9.19 -15.22
C GLU A 221 -9.51 9.11 -13.70
N PHE A 222 -9.43 10.27 -13.03
CA PHE A 222 -9.81 10.37 -11.63
C PHE A 222 -11.32 10.27 -11.52
N LEU A 223 -11.84 9.26 -10.80
CA LEU A 223 -13.28 9.08 -10.61
C LEU A 223 -13.76 9.69 -9.31
N GLN A 224 -13.17 9.30 -8.19
CA GLN A 224 -13.63 9.70 -6.87
C GLN A 224 -12.52 9.62 -5.82
N ALA A 225 -12.66 10.44 -4.77
CA ALA A 225 -11.87 10.36 -3.55
C ALA A 225 -12.81 10.16 -2.35
N PHE A 226 -12.34 9.40 -1.36
CA PHE A 226 -13.08 9.06 -0.15
C PHE A 226 -12.23 9.34 1.09
N ASP A 227 -12.89 9.69 2.19
CA ASP A 227 -12.24 9.81 3.49
C ASP A 227 -11.97 8.41 4.06
N SER A 228 -10.71 7.97 3.98
CA SER A 228 -10.35 6.60 4.33
C SER A 228 -11.19 5.56 3.55
N TYR A 229 -11.47 4.41 4.12
CA TYR A 229 -12.32 3.35 3.56
C TYR A 229 -13.79 3.57 3.93
N SER A 230 -14.35 4.72 3.55
CA SER A 230 -15.74 5.11 3.80
C SER A 230 -16.44 5.59 2.52
N GLU A 231 -17.71 5.95 2.61
CA GLU A 231 -18.44 6.56 1.49
C GLU A 231 -18.41 8.11 1.51
N GLU A 232 -17.81 8.68 2.55
CA GLU A 232 -17.76 10.13 2.72
C GLU A 232 -16.65 10.76 1.87
N PRO A 233 -16.85 11.97 1.36
CA PRO A 233 -15.80 12.69 0.66
C PRO A 233 -14.71 13.16 1.66
N PRO A 234 -13.44 13.26 1.22
CA PRO A 234 -12.39 13.75 2.10
C PRO A 234 -12.61 15.21 2.50
N GLY A 235 -12.29 15.52 3.76
CA GLY A 235 -12.31 16.85 4.34
C GLY A 235 -10.91 17.35 4.72
N THR A 236 -10.86 18.50 5.41
CA THR A 236 -9.60 19.11 5.85
C THR A 236 -8.90 18.31 6.96
N GLU A 237 -9.65 17.49 7.70
CA GLU A 237 -9.15 16.68 8.81
C GLU A 237 -8.88 15.22 8.39
N SER A 238 -9.08 14.88 7.12
CA SER A 238 -8.85 13.52 6.62
C SER A 238 -7.38 13.16 6.70
N GLN A 239 -7.06 12.12 7.47
CA GLN A 239 -5.69 11.63 7.65
C GLN A 239 -5.27 10.64 6.57
N ARG A 240 -6.23 9.95 5.96
CA ARG A 240 -6.06 8.97 4.87
C ARG A 240 -7.11 9.26 3.80
N ILE A 241 -6.70 9.22 2.56
CA ILE A 241 -7.61 9.36 1.42
C ILE A 241 -7.48 8.12 0.54
N VAL A 242 -8.63 7.55 0.17
CA VAL A 242 -8.72 6.49 -0.85
C VAL A 242 -9.11 7.11 -2.17
N ILE A 243 -8.41 6.76 -3.24
CA ILE A 243 -8.68 7.21 -4.60
C ILE A 243 -9.15 6.03 -5.45
N LEU A 244 -10.17 6.29 -6.26
CA LEU A 244 -10.61 5.43 -7.35
C LEU A 244 -10.33 6.12 -8.68
N ALA A 245 -9.52 5.46 -9.52
CA ALA A 245 -9.16 5.93 -10.85
C ALA A 245 -9.38 4.83 -11.90
N ARG A 246 -9.50 5.22 -13.16
CA ARG A 246 -9.75 4.32 -14.29
C ARG A 246 -8.71 4.50 -15.38
N GLU A 247 -8.32 3.39 -16.00
CA GLU A 247 -7.52 3.40 -17.22
C GLU A 247 -8.25 4.17 -18.35
N GLN A 248 -7.51 4.98 -19.08
CA GLN A 248 -7.98 5.66 -20.28
C GLN A 248 -6.99 5.49 -21.43
N GLY A 249 -7.51 5.52 -22.64
CA GLY A 249 -6.72 5.54 -23.86
C GLY A 249 -6.60 4.21 -24.58
N LYS A 250 -6.94 3.09 -23.94
CA LYS A 250 -6.97 1.77 -24.60
C LYS A 250 -8.35 1.49 -25.18
N SER A 251 -8.38 0.96 -26.39
CA SER A 251 -9.63 0.50 -26.99
C SER A 251 -9.96 -0.90 -26.50
N LYS A 252 -11.19 -1.14 -26.02
CA LYS A 252 -11.68 -2.50 -25.83
C LYS A 252 -11.57 -3.23 -27.16
N LYS A 253 -10.79 -4.31 -27.24
CA LYS A 253 -10.85 -5.19 -28.41
C LYS A 253 -12.30 -5.71 -28.47
N MET A 254 -12.97 -5.43 -29.58
CA MET A 254 -14.25 -6.10 -29.87
C MET A 254 -13.91 -7.57 -30.07
N GLU A 255 -14.38 -8.43 -29.14
CA GLU A 255 -14.41 -9.88 -29.27
C GLU A 255 -15.40 -10.29 -30.38
#